data_b9410467a6476a575bafb5d69dc69c83
#
_entry.id   b9410467a6476a575bafb5d69dc69c83
#
_cell.length_a   1.000
_cell.length_b   1.000
_cell.length_c   1.000
_cell.angle_alpha   90.00
_cell.angle_beta   90.00
_cell.angle_gamma   90.00
#
_symmetry.space_group_name_H-M   'P 1'
#
loop_
_entity.id
_entity.type
_entity.pdbx_description
1 polymer ?
#
loop_
_entity_poly.entity_id
_entity_poly.type
_entity_poly.pdbx_seq_one_letter_code
_entity_poly.pdbx_strand_id
1 'polypeptide(L)'
;MFFKYNFSNQNAHKGNVYRRWVPWEGKLVHGNEPTVLYVRESKTPSPSKSFCAEVEPLLKEDWNKYCPALPNENSSKSVGDAVTIVMQKCRINFLRQARKAQSLLHLLAFLFFLLTVTIIQITIYRSEGRYAMANFVPTRYFARIIVITPTYRRSTRLPDLTRMANTLALVENVHWILIEDGNLKVPTVERLLNRTGISCTYLAVKTKPGYPKRGWYQRDVALEFLRGNRSYEAVRNSKHSVVYFGDDDNAYDIRLFNDFIRNVKKAGVWAVGLVGGQLVETPRVENGTVVGWDVVWNKARKFATDMAGFAVSLDVIRNSTAVFGTSCKRGGGAPETCFLEDLGLKPQELEPFGFDVEPNRKKELVVWHTKTTQFKYDKKKQDLHGFDIE
;
A
#
# COMPACT_ATOMS: atom_id res chain seq x y z
N MET A 1 -7.63 2.28 -15.56
CA MET A 1 -8.43 2.55 -16.75
C MET A 1 -9.57 1.57 -16.75
N PHE A 2 -10.72 1.96 -16.24
CA PHE A 2 -11.91 1.11 -16.15
C PHE A 2 -12.75 1.29 -17.42
N PHE A 3 -13.01 0.21 -18.12
CA PHE A 3 -13.95 0.23 -19.24
C PHE A 3 -15.36 -0.01 -18.71
N LYS A 4 -16.25 0.97 -18.92
CA LYS A 4 -17.69 0.83 -18.76
C LYS A 4 -18.26 0.17 -20.00
N TYR A 5 -18.92 -0.98 -19.83
CA TYR A 5 -19.79 -1.56 -20.87
C TYR A 5 -21.23 -1.14 -20.61
N ASN A 6 -21.83 -0.46 -21.56
CA ASN A 6 -23.27 -0.25 -21.62
C ASN A 6 -23.93 -1.42 -22.34
N PHE A 7 -24.83 -2.12 -21.66
CA PHE A 7 -25.73 -3.07 -22.30
C PHE A 7 -27.05 -2.37 -22.58
N SER A 8 -27.44 -2.26 -23.84
CA SER A 8 -28.82 -2.06 -24.24
C SER A 8 -29.45 -3.42 -24.57
N ASN A 9 -30.54 -3.70 -23.86
CA ASN A 9 -31.36 -4.89 -24.02
C ASN A 9 -32.22 -4.78 -25.28
N GLN A 10 -32.18 -5.78 -26.17
CA GLN A 10 -33.33 -6.17 -26.96
C GLN A 10 -33.27 -7.66 -27.35
N ASN A 11 -34.25 -8.39 -26.83
CA ASN A 11 -34.95 -9.58 -27.29
C ASN A 11 -34.22 -10.90 -27.60
N ALA A 12 -34.70 -11.87 -26.83
CA ALA A 12 -34.42 -13.29 -26.84
C ALA A 12 -34.81 -14.03 -28.13
N HIS A 13 -33.96 -15.00 -28.53
CA HIS A 13 -34.41 -16.32 -28.94
C HIS A 13 -33.33 -17.37 -28.68
N LYS A 14 -33.78 -18.58 -28.29
CA LYS A 14 -32.99 -19.72 -27.81
C LYS A 14 -32.06 -20.28 -28.88
N GLY A 15 -30.82 -20.58 -28.52
CA GLY A 15 -29.91 -21.37 -29.29
C GLY A 15 -28.52 -21.44 -28.63
N ASN A 16 -28.14 -22.63 -28.14
CA ASN A 16 -26.85 -22.90 -27.51
C ASN A 16 -25.71 -22.66 -28.54
N VAL A 17 -24.86 -21.66 -28.27
CA VAL A 17 -23.63 -21.44 -29.06
C VAL A 17 -22.43 -21.54 -28.13
N TYR A 18 -21.67 -22.62 -28.28
CA TYR A 18 -20.33 -22.73 -27.70
C TYR A 18 -19.37 -21.76 -28.39
N ARG A 19 -18.80 -20.79 -27.69
CA ARG A 19 -17.78 -19.90 -28.21
C ARG A 19 -16.39 -20.45 -27.89
N ARG A 20 -15.63 -20.74 -28.94
CA ARG A 20 -14.20 -21.08 -28.91
C ARG A 20 -13.39 -19.80 -29.01
N TRP A 21 -12.44 -19.60 -28.13
CA TRP A 21 -11.49 -18.48 -28.18
C TRP A 21 -10.37 -18.78 -29.17
N VAL A 22 -10.01 -17.80 -29.99
CA VAL A 22 -8.85 -17.83 -30.88
C VAL A 22 -7.99 -16.59 -30.57
N PRO A 23 -6.66 -16.71 -30.45
CA PRO A 23 -5.78 -15.56 -30.21
C PRO A 23 -5.74 -14.63 -31.43
N TRP A 24 -5.70 -13.33 -31.16
CA TRP A 24 -5.65 -12.27 -32.18
C TRP A 24 -4.20 -11.87 -32.44
N GLU A 25 -3.75 -12.01 -33.70
CA GLU A 25 -2.55 -11.35 -34.23
C GLU A 25 -3.01 -10.31 -35.27
N GLY A 26 -2.79 -9.04 -34.99
CA GLY A 26 -3.12 -7.97 -35.90
C GLY A 26 -2.38 -6.68 -35.69
N LYS A 27 -1.73 -6.17 -36.71
CA LYS A 27 -1.13 -4.84 -36.80
C LYS A 27 -2.21 -3.77 -36.86
N LEU A 28 -2.10 -2.72 -36.07
CA LEU A 28 -2.90 -1.51 -36.14
C LEU A 28 -2.52 -0.70 -37.39
N VAL A 29 -3.49 -0.46 -38.27
CA VAL A 29 -3.42 0.57 -39.32
C VAL A 29 -4.55 1.55 -39.06
N HIS A 30 -4.22 2.84 -38.95
CA HIS A 30 -5.20 3.92 -38.80
C HIS A 30 -5.94 4.16 -40.15
N GLY A 31 -7.26 4.11 -40.12
CA GLY A 31 -8.13 4.54 -41.20
C GLY A 31 -9.59 4.50 -40.73
N ASN A 32 -10.29 5.61 -40.89
CA ASN A 32 -11.71 5.77 -40.60
C ASN A 32 -12.53 5.07 -41.69
N GLU A 33 -13.12 3.89 -41.40
CA GLU A 33 -14.39 3.39 -41.94
C GLU A 33 -14.68 1.99 -41.38
N PRO A 34 -15.94 1.59 -41.17
CA PRO A 34 -16.28 0.29 -40.57
C PRO A 34 -16.13 -0.83 -41.61
N THR A 35 -15.08 -1.63 -41.50
CA THR A 35 -14.88 -2.82 -42.36
C THR A 35 -15.57 -4.03 -41.75
N VAL A 36 -16.54 -4.58 -42.45
CA VAL A 36 -17.20 -5.85 -42.12
C VAL A 36 -16.26 -6.99 -42.55
N LEU A 37 -15.77 -7.76 -41.57
CA LEU A 37 -14.92 -8.93 -41.80
C LEU A 37 -15.79 -10.17 -42.03
N TYR A 38 -15.78 -10.71 -43.23
CA TYR A 38 -16.28 -12.06 -43.54
C TYR A 38 -15.24 -13.12 -43.18
N VAL A 39 -15.58 -14.00 -42.23
CA VAL A 39 -14.77 -15.18 -41.92
C VAL A 39 -15.11 -16.29 -42.91
N ARG A 40 -14.16 -16.68 -43.77
CA ARG A 40 -14.27 -17.81 -44.66
C ARG A 40 -13.93 -19.09 -43.90
N GLU A 41 -14.88 -19.99 -43.72
CA GLU A 41 -14.64 -21.32 -43.17
C GLU A 41 -13.72 -22.12 -44.11
N SER A 42 -12.55 -22.51 -43.63
CA SER A 42 -11.70 -23.50 -44.31
C SER A 42 -12.15 -24.89 -43.87
N LYS A 43 -12.57 -25.69 -44.84
CA LYS A 43 -12.84 -27.12 -44.66
C LYS A 43 -11.57 -27.83 -44.23
N THR A 44 -11.64 -28.57 -43.14
CA THR A 44 -10.59 -29.47 -42.67
C THR A 44 -10.37 -30.58 -43.68
N PRO A 45 -9.15 -30.88 -44.11
CA PRO A 45 -8.88 -32.07 -44.94
C PRO A 45 -8.97 -33.31 -44.04
N SER A 46 -9.58 -34.37 -44.62
CA SER A 46 -9.60 -35.72 -44.04
C SER A 46 -8.16 -36.26 -43.87
N PRO A 47 -7.87 -37.11 -42.87
CA PRO A 47 -6.52 -37.63 -42.66
C PRO A 47 -6.12 -38.50 -43.86
N SER A 48 -5.05 -38.09 -44.51
CA SER A 48 -4.48 -38.80 -45.67
C SER A 48 -3.86 -40.11 -45.24
N LYS A 49 -4.03 -41.14 -46.06
CA LYS A 49 -3.51 -42.51 -45.94
C LYS A 49 -1.96 -42.61 -45.86
N SER A 50 -1.23 -41.53 -45.86
CA SER A 50 0.25 -41.50 -45.82
C SER A 50 0.84 -41.71 -44.44
N PHE A 51 0.07 -41.56 -43.35
CA PHE A 51 0.60 -41.72 -41.98
C PHE A 51 0.80 -43.20 -41.58
N CYS A 52 0.16 -44.17 -42.28
CA CYS A 52 0.34 -45.59 -41.99
C CYS A 52 1.59 -46.21 -42.64
N ALA A 53 2.14 -45.60 -43.67
CA ALA A 53 3.28 -46.14 -44.42
C ALA A 53 4.66 -45.86 -43.77
N GLU A 54 4.75 -44.84 -42.93
CA GLU A 54 6.04 -44.49 -42.27
C GLU A 54 6.26 -45.19 -40.91
N VAL A 55 5.24 -45.83 -40.36
CA VAL A 55 5.34 -46.49 -39.04
C VAL A 55 5.62 -47.99 -39.16
N GLU A 56 5.45 -48.58 -40.33
CA GLU A 56 5.65 -50.01 -40.58
C GLU A 56 7.10 -50.51 -40.42
N PRO A 57 8.17 -49.79 -40.77
CA PRO A 57 9.54 -50.25 -40.59
C PRO A 57 10.00 -50.26 -39.11
N LEU A 58 9.51 -49.35 -38.29
CA LEU A 58 9.90 -49.23 -36.88
C LEU A 58 9.26 -50.28 -35.97
N LEU A 59 8.15 -50.87 -36.43
CA LEU A 59 7.45 -51.92 -35.68
C LEU A 59 8.05 -53.31 -35.90
N LYS A 60 8.83 -53.53 -36.99
CA LYS A 60 9.44 -54.85 -37.32
C LYS A 60 10.70 -55.15 -36.45
N GLU A 61 11.48 -54.14 -36.10
CA GLU A 61 12.69 -54.37 -35.27
C GLU A 61 12.34 -54.67 -33.80
N ASP A 62 11.27 -54.09 -33.27
CA ASP A 62 10.86 -54.31 -31.88
C ASP A 62 10.05 -55.58 -31.65
N TRP A 63 9.46 -56.16 -32.72
CA TRP A 63 8.64 -57.37 -32.60
C TRP A 63 9.44 -58.61 -32.14
N ASN A 64 10.68 -58.77 -32.62
CA ASN A 64 11.56 -59.88 -32.27
C ASN A 64 12.06 -59.81 -30.81
N LYS A 65 11.97 -58.70 -30.17
CA LYS A 65 12.41 -58.47 -28.78
C LYS A 65 11.39 -58.97 -27.74
N TYR A 66 10.12 -59.12 -28.17
CA TYR A 66 9.02 -59.42 -27.25
C TYR A 66 8.31 -60.74 -27.48
N CYS A 67 8.70 -61.49 -28.56
CA CYS A 67 8.16 -62.82 -28.88
C CYS A 67 9.26 -63.89 -28.75
N PRO A 68 9.14 -64.87 -27.87
CA PRO A 68 10.08 -66.00 -27.81
C PRO A 68 9.98 -66.84 -29.10
N ALA A 69 11.14 -67.37 -29.55
CA ALA A 69 11.22 -68.22 -30.75
C ALA A 69 10.28 -69.43 -30.63
N LEU A 70 9.63 -69.75 -31.76
CA LEU A 70 8.72 -70.88 -31.86
C LEU A 70 9.48 -72.23 -31.69
N PRO A 71 8.93 -73.21 -30.97
CA PRO A 71 9.54 -74.52 -30.86
C PRO A 71 9.50 -75.27 -32.22
N ASN A 72 10.55 -76.05 -32.49
CA ASN A 72 10.75 -76.80 -33.72
C ASN A 72 9.57 -77.73 -34.06
N GLU A 73 9.20 -77.75 -35.32
CA GLU A 73 8.11 -78.55 -35.90
C GLU A 73 8.40 -80.05 -35.80
N ASN A 74 7.66 -80.76 -34.96
CA ASN A 74 7.36 -82.17 -35.12
C ASN A 74 6.16 -82.62 -34.27
N SER A 75 4.95 -82.15 -34.55
CA SER A 75 3.68 -82.78 -34.13
C SER A 75 2.48 -81.99 -34.72
N SER A 76 1.81 -82.59 -35.64
CA SER A 76 0.90 -81.88 -36.56
C SER A 76 -0.53 -81.70 -36.10
N LYS A 77 -0.85 -81.68 -34.81
CA LYS A 77 -2.21 -81.31 -34.33
C LYS A 77 -2.32 -80.39 -33.13
N SER A 78 -1.23 -80.06 -32.49
CA SER A 78 -1.25 -79.12 -31.32
C SER A 78 -0.59 -77.77 -31.64
N VAL A 79 -0.02 -77.59 -32.82
CA VAL A 79 0.78 -76.41 -33.18
C VAL A 79 -0.12 -75.18 -33.45
N GLY A 80 -1.32 -75.37 -34.00
CA GLY A 80 -2.24 -74.29 -34.28
C GLY A 80 -2.72 -73.57 -33.02
N ASP A 81 -3.03 -74.34 -31.98
CA ASP A 81 -3.51 -73.79 -30.71
C ASP A 81 -2.37 -73.12 -29.92
N ALA A 82 -1.16 -73.69 -29.96
CA ALA A 82 0.01 -73.12 -29.30
C ALA A 82 0.45 -71.82 -29.97
N VAL A 83 0.41 -71.69 -31.30
CA VAL A 83 0.69 -70.45 -32.04
C VAL A 83 -0.32 -69.41 -31.71
N THR A 84 -1.60 -69.76 -31.67
CA THR A 84 -2.68 -68.81 -31.31
C THR A 84 -2.53 -68.29 -29.90
N ILE A 85 -2.17 -69.09 -28.94
CA ILE A 85 -1.95 -68.68 -27.53
C ILE A 85 -0.71 -67.79 -27.41
N VAL A 86 0.37 -68.08 -28.12
CA VAL A 86 1.59 -67.23 -28.15
C VAL A 86 1.28 -65.88 -28.78
N MET A 87 0.58 -65.84 -29.89
CA MET A 87 0.16 -64.61 -30.57
C MET A 87 -0.76 -63.76 -29.68
N GLN A 88 -1.69 -64.38 -28.97
CA GLN A 88 -2.53 -63.68 -27.98
C GLN A 88 -1.74 -63.09 -26.83
N LYS A 89 -0.79 -63.87 -26.26
CA LYS A 89 0.10 -63.38 -25.17
C LYS A 89 1.00 -62.24 -25.63
N CYS A 90 1.56 -62.31 -26.85
CA CYS A 90 2.36 -61.25 -27.44
C CYS A 90 1.52 -59.98 -27.66
N ARG A 91 0.30 -60.13 -28.15
CA ARG A 91 -0.64 -58.99 -28.35
C ARG A 91 -1.01 -58.35 -27.00
N ILE A 92 -1.25 -59.15 -25.96
CA ILE A 92 -1.59 -58.62 -24.64
C ILE A 92 -0.40 -57.87 -24.01
N ASN A 93 0.81 -58.41 -24.14
CA ASN A 93 2.02 -57.77 -23.64
C ASN A 93 2.34 -56.49 -24.36
N PHE A 94 2.24 -56.48 -25.68
CA PHE A 94 2.39 -55.29 -26.49
C PHE A 94 1.38 -54.19 -26.11
N LEU A 95 0.11 -54.57 -25.98
CA LEU A 95 -0.95 -53.59 -25.55
C LEU A 95 -0.75 -53.08 -24.11
N ARG A 96 -0.22 -53.91 -23.21
CA ARG A 96 0.15 -53.48 -21.84
C ARG A 96 1.29 -52.48 -21.87
N GLN A 97 2.30 -52.70 -22.72
CA GLN A 97 3.47 -51.84 -22.83
C GLN A 97 3.10 -50.49 -23.51
N ALA A 98 2.29 -50.56 -24.56
CA ALA A 98 1.75 -49.38 -25.21
C ALA A 98 0.90 -48.51 -24.26
N ARG A 99 0.05 -49.13 -23.42
CA ARG A 99 -0.69 -48.41 -22.39
C ARG A 99 0.22 -47.75 -21.32
N LYS A 100 1.31 -48.45 -20.88
CA LYS A 100 2.28 -47.85 -19.97
C LYS A 100 3.02 -46.68 -20.59
N ALA A 101 3.43 -46.79 -21.86
CA ALA A 101 4.08 -45.71 -22.59
C ALA A 101 3.13 -44.50 -22.75
N GLN A 102 1.87 -44.76 -23.11
CA GLN A 102 0.84 -43.72 -23.24
C GLN A 102 0.56 -43.04 -21.87
N SER A 103 0.49 -43.81 -20.78
CA SER A 103 0.34 -43.27 -19.41
C SER A 103 1.53 -42.43 -19.01
N LEU A 104 2.77 -42.82 -19.35
CA LEU A 104 3.98 -42.05 -19.10
C LEU A 104 3.98 -40.74 -19.91
N LEU A 105 3.55 -40.80 -21.16
CA LEU A 105 3.44 -39.62 -22.03
C LEU A 105 2.44 -38.59 -21.46
N HIS A 106 1.29 -39.07 -20.99
CA HIS A 106 0.32 -38.18 -20.32
C HIS A 106 0.87 -37.57 -19.03
N LEU A 107 1.62 -38.33 -18.22
CA LEU A 107 2.27 -37.82 -17.03
C LEU A 107 3.29 -36.73 -17.37
N LEU A 108 4.14 -36.97 -18.37
CA LEU A 108 5.14 -36.00 -18.81
C LEU A 108 4.48 -34.73 -19.38
N ALA A 109 3.41 -34.88 -20.16
CA ALA A 109 2.64 -33.74 -20.67
C ALA A 109 2.00 -32.93 -19.54
N PHE A 110 1.49 -33.59 -18.51
CA PHE A 110 0.92 -32.94 -17.32
C PHE A 110 2.00 -32.19 -16.51
N LEU A 111 3.17 -32.81 -16.30
CA LEU A 111 4.29 -32.15 -15.61
C LEU A 111 4.80 -30.93 -16.42
N PHE A 112 4.88 -31.06 -17.73
CA PHE A 112 5.24 -29.94 -18.60
C PHE A 112 4.21 -28.79 -18.52
N PHE A 113 2.92 -29.13 -18.50
CA PHE A 113 1.85 -28.16 -18.31
C PHE A 113 1.97 -27.44 -16.95
N LEU A 114 2.21 -28.16 -15.85
CA LEU A 114 2.43 -27.56 -14.54
C LEU A 114 3.66 -26.65 -14.54
N LEU A 115 4.75 -27.06 -15.17
CA LEU A 115 5.96 -26.26 -15.28
C LEU A 115 5.70 -24.96 -16.07
N THR A 116 4.98 -25.04 -17.19
CA THR A 116 4.62 -23.85 -17.96
C THR A 116 3.72 -22.89 -17.19
N VAL A 117 2.72 -23.40 -16.46
CA VAL A 117 1.86 -22.58 -15.60
C VAL A 117 2.68 -21.90 -14.51
N THR A 118 3.60 -22.60 -13.85
CA THR A 118 4.46 -22.00 -12.82
C THR A 118 5.38 -20.94 -13.40
N ILE A 119 5.97 -21.15 -14.56
CA ILE A 119 6.80 -20.16 -15.25
C ILE A 119 5.98 -18.92 -15.62
N ILE A 120 4.76 -19.12 -16.12
CA ILE A 120 3.83 -18.02 -16.44
C ILE A 120 3.49 -17.23 -15.18
N GLN A 121 3.16 -17.90 -14.08
CA GLN A 121 2.87 -17.23 -12.78
C GLN A 121 4.08 -16.45 -12.26
N ILE A 122 5.29 -17.03 -12.31
CA ILE A 122 6.53 -16.34 -11.92
C ILE A 122 6.78 -15.13 -12.84
N THR A 123 6.50 -15.27 -14.14
CA THR A 123 6.70 -14.18 -15.11
C THR A 123 5.69 -13.06 -14.87
N ILE A 124 4.43 -13.38 -14.60
CA ILE A 124 3.39 -12.40 -14.23
C ILE A 124 3.78 -11.71 -12.93
N TYR A 125 4.16 -12.46 -11.89
CA TYR A 125 4.59 -11.90 -10.61
C TYR A 125 5.82 -10.99 -10.76
N ARG A 126 6.81 -11.39 -11.58
CA ARG A 126 7.97 -10.54 -11.92
C ARG A 126 7.61 -9.34 -12.81
N SER A 127 6.59 -9.45 -13.66
CA SER A 127 6.12 -8.31 -14.45
C SER A 127 5.36 -7.32 -13.58
N GLU A 128 4.49 -7.79 -12.69
CA GLU A 128 3.82 -6.92 -11.71
C GLU A 128 4.83 -6.24 -10.78
N GLY A 129 5.84 -6.97 -10.29
CA GLY A 129 6.95 -6.38 -9.55
C GLY A 129 7.78 -5.39 -10.38
N ARG A 130 7.94 -5.60 -11.69
CA ARG A 130 8.59 -4.65 -12.61
C ARG A 130 7.68 -3.49 -13.00
N TYR A 131 6.38 -3.71 -13.13
CA TYR A 131 5.42 -2.61 -13.31
C TYR A 131 5.30 -1.76 -12.04
N ALA A 132 5.38 -2.35 -10.85
CA ALA A 132 5.51 -1.61 -9.61
C ALA A 132 6.86 -0.85 -9.52
N MET A 133 7.96 -1.44 -10.02
CA MET A 133 9.26 -0.75 -10.09
C MET A 133 9.43 0.17 -11.30
N ALA A 134 8.77 -0.09 -12.45
CA ALA A 134 8.83 0.77 -13.63
C ALA A 134 7.91 1.98 -13.52
N ASN A 135 6.90 1.92 -12.67
CA ASN A 135 6.17 3.08 -12.15
C ASN A 135 6.89 3.71 -10.94
N PHE A 136 8.07 3.25 -10.58
CA PHE A 136 9.03 4.03 -9.83
C PHE A 136 9.47 5.18 -10.76
N VAL A 137 8.59 6.18 -10.86
CA VAL A 137 8.94 7.51 -11.37
C VAL A 137 10.24 7.87 -10.67
N PRO A 138 11.34 8.14 -11.41
CA PRO A 138 12.64 8.40 -10.81
C PRO A 138 12.45 9.49 -9.80
N THR A 139 12.58 9.13 -8.51
CA THR A 139 12.52 10.03 -7.37
C THR A 139 11.70 11.30 -7.64
N ARG A 140 10.37 11.21 -7.66
CA ARG A 140 9.58 12.35 -7.20
C ARG A 140 10.24 12.67 -5.88
N TYR A 141 10.94 13.78 -5.81
CA TYR A 141 11.43 14.31 -4.55
C TYR A 141 10.19 14.69 -3.74
N PHE A 142 9.56 13.67 -3.14
CA PHE A 142 8.44 13.93 -2.25
C PHE A 142 8.93 14.88 -1.19
N ALA A 143 8.17 15.92 -0.93
CA ALA A 143 8.44 16.79 0.19
C ALA A 143 8.66 15.92 1.44
N ARG A 144 9.71 16.19 2.20
CA ARG A 144 9.94 15.50 3.46
C ARG A 144 8.95 15.99 4.49
N ILE A 145 8.28 15.08 5.15
CA ILE A 145 7.38 15.42 6.25
C ILE A 145 8.14 15.25 7.55
N ILE A 146 8.23 16.31 8.35
CA ILE A 146 8.84 16.31 9.66
C ILE A 146 7.71 16.40 10.69
N VAL A 147 7.50 15.31 11.42
CA VAL A 147 6.44 15.25 12.45
C VAL A 147 7.07 15.48 13.81
N ILE A 148 6.61 16.50 14.53
CA ILE A 148 7.04 16.84 15.88
C ILE A 148 5.99 16.36 16.87
N THR A 149 6.38 15.48 17.80
CA THR A 149 5.49 14.89 18.80
C THR A 149 6.06 15.05 20.20
N PRO A 150 5.48 15.90 21.05
CA PRO A 150 5.72 15.86 22.49
C PRO A 150 5.14 14.58 23.08
N THR A 151 5.86 13.98 24.02
CA THR A 151 5.33 12.85 24.81
C THR A 151 5.77 12.95 26.26
N TYR A 152 5.03 12.30 27.13
CA TYR A 152 5.34 12.28 28.56
C TYR A 152 4.87 10.96 29.18
N ARG A 153 5.38 10.64 30.34
CA ARG A 153 5.08 9.42 31.08
C ARG A 153 3.60 9.34 31.49
N ARG A 154 2.88 8.32 30.97
CA ARG A 154 1.49 7.97 31.31
C ARG A 154 1.18 6.54 30.88
N SER A 155 0.20 5.91 31.54
CA SER A 155 -0.17 4.51 31.27
C SER A 155 -0.62 4.22 29.83
N THR A 156 -1.07 5.23 29.08
CA THR A 156 -1.53 5.11 27.70
C THR A 156 -0.47 5.47 26.66
N ARG A 157 0.73 5.90 27.09
CA ARG A 157 1.78 6.40 26.19
C ARG A 157 2.19 5.39 25.12
N LEU A 158 2.51 4.16 25.51
CA LEU A 158 2.95 3.14 24.55
C LEU A 158 1.86 2.75 23.54
N PRO A 159 0.60 2.51 23.93
CA PRO A 159 -0.51 2.35 22.98
C PRO A 159 -0.66 3.52 22.01
N ASP A 160 -0.58 4.76 22.52
CA ASP A 160 -0.73 5.97 21.72
C ASP A 160 0.41 6.10 20.70
N LEU A 161 1.66 6.00 21.16
CA LEU A 161 2.85 6.02 20.27
C LEU A 161 2.85 4.86 19.27
N THR A 162 2.36 3.68 19.65
CA THR A 162 2.24 2.53 18.73
C THR A 162 1.24 2.83 17.63
N ARG A 163 0.07 3.40 17.97
CA ARG A 163 -0.94 3.79 16.99
C ARG A 163 -0.39 4.81 15.99
N MET A 164 0.28 5.84 16.48
CA MET A 164 0.93 6.86 15.66
C MET A 164 2.04 6.27 14.79
N ALA A 165 2.91 5.43 15.35
CA ALA A 165 3.97 4.75 14.62
C ALA A 165 3.43 3.89 13.47
N ASN A 166 2.34 3.16 13.69
CA ASN A 166 1.70 2.34 12.65
C ASN A 166 1.21 3.18 11.46
N THR A 167 0.72 4.39 11.71
CA THR A 167 0.35 5.32 10.62
C THR A 167 1.59 5.87 9.93
N LEU A 168 2.58 6.37 10.70
CA LEU A 168 3.79 6.99 10.14
C LEU A 168 4.66 6.00 9.36
N ALA A 169 4.65 4.71 9.71
CA ALA A 169 5.37 3.67 8.98
C ALA A 169 4.88 3.49 7.53
N LEU A 170 3.66 3.92 7.22
CA LEU A 170 3.08 3.89 5.88
C LEU A 170 3.37 5.18 5.07
N VAL A 171 3.99 6.19 5.70
CA VAL A 171 4.26 7.49 5.08
C VAL A 171 5.69 7.52 4.54
N GLU A 172 5.83 7.63 3.23
CA GLU A 172 7.15 7.75 2.59
C GLU A 172 7.83 9.07 2.96
N ASN A 173 9.16 9.04 3.07
CA ASN A 173 10.00 10.21 3.34
C ASN A 173 9.55 11.03 4.55
N VAL A 174 9.16 10.36 5.64
CA VAL A 174 8.85 10.97 6.93
C VAL A 174 10.07 10.96 7.85
N HIS A 175 10.19 11.99 8.69
CA HIS A 175 11.11 12.03 9.83
C HIS A 175 10.34 12.38 11.09
N TRP A 176 10.41 11.53 12.09
CA TRP A 176 9.68 11.70 13.34
C TRP A 176 10.59 12.25 14.43
N ILE A 177 10.32 13.47 14.91
CA ILE A 177 11.00 14.07 16.05
C ILE A 177 10.09 13.87 17.27
N LEU A 178 10.48 12.94 18.13
CA LEU A 178 9.81 12.67 19.39
C LEU A 178 10.54 13.36 20.52
N ILE A 179 9.82 14.09 21.39
CA ILE A 179 10.41 14.83 22.49
C ILE A 179 9.76 14.43 23.81
N GLU A 180 10.54 13.78 24.67
CA GLU A 180 10.16 13.39 26.02
C GLU A 180 10.11 14.60 26.95
N ASP A 181 9.01 14.78 27.70
CA ASP A 181 8.97 15.69 28.88
C ASP A 181 9.63 15.01 30.07
N GLY A 182 10.93 14.94 30.05
CA GLY A 182 11.76 14.29 31.06
C GLY A 182 13.23 14.61 30.89
N ASN A 183 14.05 14.28 31.90
CA ASN A 183 15.50 14.54 31.86
C ASN A 183 16.26 13.47 31.05
N LEU A 184 15.65 12.30 30.85
CA LEU A 184 16.27 11.15 30.20
C LEU A 184 15.32 10.53 29.17
N LYS A 185 15.88 9.93 28.14
CA LYS A 185 15.14 9.08 27.22
C LYS A 185 14.66 7.81 27.92
N VAL A 186 13.50 7.32 27.51
CA VAL A 186 12.88 6.13 28.12
C VAL A 186 13.21 4.90 27.26
N PRO A 187 13.87 3.86 27.82
CA PRO A 187 14.32 2.69 27.04
C PRO A 187 13.19 1.98 26.28
N THR A 188 11.98 1.90 26.87
CA THR A 188 10.82 1.26 26.22
C THR A 188 10.36 2.03 24.98
N VAL A 189 10.41 3.37 25.04
CA VAL A 189 10.13 4.24 23.89
C VAL A 189 11.22 4.12 22.83
N GLU A 190 12.50 4.05 23.21
CA GLU A 190 13.60 3.81 22.26
C GLU A 190 13.45 2.47 21.54
N ARG A 191 13.08 1.40 22.25
CA ARG A 191 12.80 0.09 21.64
C ARG A 191 11.61 0.16 20.67
N LEU A 192 10.57 0.92 21.00
CA LEU A 192 9.43 1.15 20.08
C LEU A 192 9.93 1.84 18.80
N LEU A 193 10.65 2.93 18.91
CA LEU A 193 11.16 3.69 17.75
C LEU A 193 12.07 2.83 16.86
N ASN A 194 13.01 2.09 17.46
CA ASN A 194 13.96 1.26 16.73
C ASN A 194 13.27 0.16 15.90
N ARG A 195 12.19 -0.45 16.40
CA ARG A 195 11.47 -1.51 15.67
C ARG A 195 10.57 -0.99 14.56
N THR A 196 10.24 0.30 14.50
CA THR A 196 9.38 0.87 13.46
C THR A 196 10.06 1.04 12.11
N GLY A 197 11.39 1.15 12.09
CA GLY A 197 12.16 1.48 10.88
C GLY A 197 11.96 2.92 10.38
N ILE A 198 11.18 3.75 11.08
CA ILE A 198 10.95 5.14 10.72
C ILE A 198 12.21 5.96 11.03
N SER A 199 12.62 6.82 10.09
CA SER A 199 13.66 7.82 10.37
C SER A 199 13.23 8.70 11.53
N CYS A 200 13.93 8.70 12.65
CA CYS A 200 13.51 9.43 13.85
C CYS A 200 14.66 10.11 14.59
N THR A 201 14.29 11.15 15.33
CA THR A 201 15.13 11.82 16.34
C THR A 201 14.38 11.77 17.65
N TYR A 202 14.95 11.16 18.69
CA TYR A 202 14.37 11.16 20.04
C TYR A 202 15.17 12.07 20.95
N LEU A 203 14.52 13.08 21.48
CA LEU A 203 15.09 14.06 22.41
C LEU A 203 14.42 13.91 23.79
N ALA A 204 15.11 14.30 24.86
CA ALA A 204 14.55 14.38 26.20
C ALA A 204 14.86 15.74 26.81
N VAL A 205 13.80 16.44 27.23
CA VAL A 205 13.91 17.75 27.86
C VAL A 205 12.72 17.96 28.82
N LYS A 206 13.00 18.27 30.06
CA LYS A 206 11.96 18.58 31.05
C LYS A 206 11.40 19.97 30.82
N THR A 207 10.07 20.10 30.88
CA THR A 207 9.37 21.39 30.79
C THR A 207 9.95 22.40 31.78
N LYS A 208 10.39 23.55 31.26
CA LYS A 208 10.92 24.65 32.06
C LYS A 208 9.84 25.32 32.93
N PRO A 209 10.20 25.87 34.08
CA PRO A 209 9.30 26.74 34.87
C PRO A 209 8.73 27.87 34.00
N GLY A 210 7.43 28.18 34.16
CA GLY A 210 6.71 29.18 33.38
C GLY A 210 6.06 28.65 32.10
N TYR A 211 6.47 27.51 31.58
CA TYR A 211 5.78 26.86 30.44
C TYR A 211 4.58 26.05 30.93
N PRO A 212 3.47 26.04 30.17
CA PRO A 212 2.38 25.11 30.43
C PRO A 212 2.79 23.66 30.13
N LYS A 213 2.34 22.73 30.96
CA LYS A 213 2.58 21.29 30.75
C LYS A 213 1.67 20.71 29.66
N ARG A 214 1.84 21.19 28.43
CA ARG A 214 1.05 20.85 27.25
C ARG A 214 1.94 20.64 26.01
N GLY A 215 3.22 20.31 26.21
CA GLY A 215 4.16 20.07 25.12
C GLY A 215 4.65 21.34 24.40
N TRP A 216 4.35 22.55 24.90
CA TRP A 216 4.80 23.79 24.24
C TRP A 216 6.33 23.91 24.27
N TYR A 217 6.95 23.66 25.40
CA TYR A 217 8.41 23.72 25.51
C TYR A 217 9.10 22.66 24.65
N GLN A 218 8.55 21.47 24.59
CA GLN A 218 9.08 20.39 23.74
C GLN A 218 9.02 20.78 22.26
N ARG A 219 7.92 21.44 21.83
CA ARG A 219 7.81 21.95 20.44
C ARG A 219 8.82 23.06 20.19
N ASP A 220 9.04 23.97 21.14
CA ASP A 220 10.05 25.04 21.00
C ASP A 220 11.46 24.46 20.88
N VAL A 221 11.80 23.43 21.64
CA VAL A 221 13.08 22.71 21.51
C VAL A 221 13.22 22.04 20.15
N ALA A 222 12.14 21.47 19.62
CA ALA A 222 12.15 20.89 18.26
C ALA A 222 12.32 21.97 17.18
N LEU A 223 11.71 23.14 17.33
CA LEU A 223 11.89 24.28 16.42
C LEU A 223 13.33 24.80 16.47
N GLU A 224 13.93 24.90 17.66
CA GLU A 224 15.36 25.26 17.83
C GLU A 224 16.28 24.22 17.17
N PHE A 225 15.99 22.92 17.38
CA PHE A 225 16.70 21.83 16.71
C PHE A 225 16.64 21.95 15.18
N LEU A 226 15.46 22.25 14.60
CA LEU A 226 15.28 22.37 13.14
C LEU A 226 15.95 23.63 12.57
N ARG A 227 16.12 24.69 13.34
CA ARG A 227 16.85 25.90 12.96
C ARG A 227 18.38 25.73 13.05
N GLY A 228 18.83 24.81 13.89
CA GLY A 228 20.24 24.54 14.09
C GLY A 228 20.86 23.58 13.07
N ASN A 229 22.19 23.52 13.07
CA ASN A 229 22.99 22.67 12.17
C ASN A 229 22.83 21.15 12.43
N ARG A 230 22.22 20.74 13.54
CA ARG A 230 22.01 19.33 13.94
C ARG A 230 20.84 18.68 13.21
N SER A 231 20.06 19.45 12.46
CA SER A 231 18.85 18.98 11.79
C SER A 231 19.10 18.23 10.48
N TYR A 232 20.37 17.96 10.12
CA TYR A 232 20.73 17.33 8.84
C TYR A 232 19.92 16.06 8.54
N GLU A 233 19.82 15.14 9.49
CA GLU A 233 19.09 13.89 9.29
C GLU A 233 17.58 14.12 9.12
N ALA A 234 17.03 15.14 9.77
CA ALA A 234 15.62 15.49 9.63
C ALA A 234 15.27 16.04 8.23
N VAL A 235 16.24 16.63 7.53
CA VAL A 235 16.03 17.29 6.23
C VAL A 235 16.72 16.56 5.07
N ARG A 236 17.44 15.48 5.34
CA ARG A 236 18.20 14.72 4.34
C ARG A 236 17.32 14.30 3.16
N ASN A 237 17.90 14.35 1.96
CA ASN A 237 17.26 13.94 0.71
C ASN A 237 15.98 14.69 0.33
N SER A 238 15.81 15.94 0.78
CA SER A 238 14.66 16.73 0.41
C SER A 238 15.06 18.15 -0.01
N LYS A 239 14.46 18.61 -1.12
CA LYS A 239 14.53 20.01 -1.54
C LYS A 239 13.47 20.87 -0.85
N HIS A 240 12.42 20.25 -0.34
CA HIS A 240 11.32 20.89 0.36
C HIS A 240 10.91 20.01 1.54
N SER A 241 10.74 20.62 2.70
CA SER A 241 10.32 19.94 3.93
C SER A 241 9.15 20.67 4.56
N VAL A 242 8.20 19.92 5.10
CA VAL A 242 7.02 20.44 5.77
C VAL A 242 7.01 19.93 7.21
N VAL A 243 6.80 20.82 8.16
CA VAL A 243 6.73 20.52 9.59
C VAL A 243 5.28 20.41 10.01
N TYR A 244 4.95 19.34 10.69
CA TYR A 244 3.64 19.07 11.25
C TYR A 244 3.77 18.78 12.76
N PHE A 245 2.85 19.32 13.54
CA PHE A 245 2.79 19.13 15.01
C PHE A 245 1.73 18.07 15.31
N GLY A 246 2.18 16.82 15.41
CA GLY A 246 1.30 15.68 15.65
C GLY A 246 1.34 15.24 17.12
N ASP A 247 0.22 15.31 17.82
CA ASP A 247 0.10 14.80 19.19
C ASP A 247 0.02 13.28 19.20
N ASP A 248 0.59 12.63 20.19
CA ASP A 248 0.71 11.17 20.25
C ASP A 248 -0.64 10.46 20.51
N ASP A 249 -1.65 11.18 21.02
CA ASP A 249 -2.97 10.65 21.35
C ASP A 249 -4.07 10.97 20.29
N ASN A 250 -3.73 11.62 19.20
CA ASN A 250 -4.63 11.88 18.08
C ASN A 250 -4.79 10.64 17.16
N ALA A 251 -5.82 10.65 16.31
CA ALA A 251 -6.01 9.69 15.25
C ALA A 251 -5.76 10.35 13.88
N TYR A 252 -5.02 9.66 13.03
CA TYR A 252 -4.57 10.17 11.73
C TYR A 252 -4.91 9.19 10.62
N ASP A 253 -5.59 9.67 9.57
CA ASP A 253 -5.66 8.97 8.29
C ASP A 253 -4.36 9.23 7.50
N ILE A 254 -3.87 8.23 6.79
CA ILE A 254 -2.65 8.36 5.98
C ILE A 254 -2.76 9.46 4.91
N ARG A 255 -3.97 9.75 4.44
CA ARG A 255 -4.26 10.84 3.48
C ARG A 255 -3.89 12.21 4.02
N LEU A 256 -3.94 12.42 5.33
CA LEU A 256 -3.45 13.66 5.93
C LEU A 256 -2.00 13.94 5.52
N PHE A 257 -1.16 12.92 5.58
CA PHE A 257 0.26 13.05 5.26
C PHE A 257 0.50 13.14 3.75
N ASN A 258 -0.10 12.23 2.98
CA ASN A 258 0.19 12.08 1.56
C ASN A 258 -0.50 13.11 0.68
N ASP A 259 -1.73 13.49 1.01
CA ASP A 259 -2.56 14.35 0.16
C ASP A 259 -2.59 15.81 0.65
N PHE A 260 -2.44 16.06 1.97
CA PHE A 260 -2.47 17.42 2.52
C PHE A 260 -1.06 17.91 2.87
N ILE A 261 -0.44 17.39 3.93
CA ILE A 261 0.84 17.89 4.46
C ILE A 261 1.93 17.91 3.39
N ARG A 262 2.04 16.87 2.59
CA ARG A 262 3.07 16.74 1.54
C ARG A 262 2.97 17.83 0.46
N ASN A 263 1.78 18.37 0.25
CA ASN A 263 1.49 19.37 -0.78
C ASN A 263 1.56 20.82 -0.27
N VAL A 264 1.79 21.02 1.03
CA VAL A 264 1.95 22.36 1.63
C VAL A 264 3.20 23.05 1.05
N LYS A 265 3.03 24.25 0.52
CA LYS A 265 4.12 25.07 -0.02
C LYS A 265 4.63 26.10 0.99
N LYS A 266 3.73 26.78 1.69
CA LYS A 266 4.02 27.80 2.71
C LYS A 266 3.43 27.41 4.06
N ALA A 267 2.10 27.35 4.17
CA ALA A 267 1.37 26.92 5.35
C ALA A 267 0.00 26.36 4.96
N GLY A 268 -0.26 25.10 5.29
CA GLY A 268 -1.51 24.42 4.98
C GLY A 268 -2.44 24.36 6.19
N VAL A 269 -3.75 24.30 5.91
CA VAL A 269 -4.78 24.21 6.94
C VAL A 269 -5.94 23.30 6.48
N TRP A 270 -6.57 22.61 7.43
CA TRP A 270 -7.67 21.66 7.21
C TRP A 270 -8.58 21.53 8.40
N ALA A 271 -9.69 20.83 8.23
CA ALA A 271 -10.64 20.53 9.30
C ALA A 271 -10.09 19.48 10.28
N VAL A 272 -10.43 19.63 11.56
CA VAL A 272 -10.09 18.68 12.64
C VAL A 272 -11.37 18.22 13.32
N GLY A 273 -11.48 16.91 13.51
CA GLY A 273 -12.60 16.30 14.23
C GLY A 273 -12.41 16.29 15.73
N LEU A 274 -13.51 16.31 16.49
CA LEU A 274 -13.59 16.10 17.94
C LEU A 274 -12.78 17.10 18.77
N VAL A 275 -12.79 18.37 18.40
CA VAL A 275 -11.99 19.41 19.04
C VAL A 275 -12.84 20.62 19.42
N GLY A 276 -12.37 21.41 20.41
CA GLY A 276 -12.98 22.66 20.78
C GLY A 276 -14.41 22.57 21.35
N GLY A 277 -14.84 21.36 21.76
CA GLY A 277 -16.19 21.09 22.25
C GLY A 277 -17.22 20.85 21.16
N GLN A 278 -16.78 20.62 19.93
CA GLN A 278 -17.64 20.30 18.81
C GLN A 278 -17.10 19.11 17.97
N LEU A 279 -17.93 18.60 17.05
CA LEU A 279 -17.58 17.45 16.23
C LEU A 279 -16.53 17.81 15.17
N VAL A 280 -16.53 19.06 14.67
CA VAL A 280 -15.60 19.52 13.65
C VAL A 280 -15.28 21.00 13.84
N GLU A 281 -14.00 21.36 13.97
CA GLU A 281 -13.48 22.70 13.75
C GLU A 281 -12.90 22.79 12.35
N THR A 282 -13.20 23.86 11.61
CA THR A 282 -12.80 23.96 10.20
C THR A 282 -12.52 25.41 9.80
N PRO A 283 -11.55 25.67 8.91
CA PRO A 283 -11.48 26.95 8.21
C PRO A 283 -12.72 27.13 7.32
N ARG A 284 -13.21 28.37 7.25
CA ARG A 284 -14.19 28.78 6.25
C ARG A 284 -13.47 29.21 5.00
N VAL A 285 -13.76 28.53 3.90
CA VAL A 285 -13.06 28.71 2.63
C VAL A 285 -14.05 29.21 1.57
N GLU A 286 -13.71 30.32 0.93
CA GLU A 286 -14.44 30.89 -0.20
C GLU A 286 -13.46 31.10 -1.36
N ASN A 287 -13.80 30.60 -2.53
CA ASN A 287 -12.97 30.71 -3.74
C ASN A 287 -11.49 30.28 -3.51
N GLY A 288 -11.28 29.16 -2.75
CA GLY A 288 -9.95 28.66 -2.44
C GLY A 288 -9.17 29.48 -1.39
N THR A 289 -9.79 30.49 -0.76
CA THR A 289 -9.15 31.35 0.22
C THR A 289 -9.79 31.19 1.59
N VAL A 290 -8.98 31.17 2.65
CA VAL A 290 -9.48 31.13 4.04
C VAL A 290 -9.98 32.52 4.42
N VAL A 291 -11.29 32.63 4.67
CA VAL A 291 -11.96 33.88 5.04
C VAL A 291 -12.36 33.93 6.51
N GLY A 292 -12.24 32.85 7.22
CA GLY A 292 -12.60 32.75 8.65
C GLY A 292 -12.56 31.34 9.18
N TRP A 293 -13.24 31.10 10.30
CA TRP A 293 -13.23 29.86 11.02
C TRP A 293 -14.60 29.49 11.55
N ASP A 294 -14.99 28.24 11.41
CA ASP A 294 -16.20 27.66 11.98
C ASP A 294 -15.82 26.86 13.24
N VAL A 295 -15.79 27.58 14.37
CA VAL A 295 -15.37 27.07 15.67
C VAL A 295 -16.34 27.55 16.76
N VAL A 296 -16.42 26.82 17.86
CA VAL A 296 -17.22 27.21 19.04
C VAL A 296 -16.35 27.91 20.08
N TRP A 297 -15.17 27.35 20.37
CA TRP A 297 -14.31 27.89 21.39
C TRP A 297 -13.50 29.09 20.88
N ASN A 298 -13.61 30.21 21.59
CA ASN A 298 -12.87 31.45 21.34
C ASN A 298 -12.81 31.86 19.87
N LYS A 299 -13.96 32.18 19.30
CA LYS A 299 -14.15 32.53 17.87
C LYS A 299 -13.34 33.74 17.39
N ALA A 300 -12.88 34.59 18.34
CA ALA A 300 -12.15 35.82 18.02
C ALA A 300 -10.67 35.58 17.67
N ARG A 301 -10.17 34.32 17.79
CA ARG A 301 -8.79 33.98 17.42
C ARG A 301 -8.58 34.23 15.94
N LYS A 302 -7.50 34.92 15.58
CA LYS A 302 -7.15 35.18 14.17
C LYS A 302 -6.89 33.87 13.39
N PHE A 303 -6.25 32.90 14.03
CA PHE A 303 -6.09 31.53 13.55
C PHE A 303 -6.78 30.59 14.50
N ALA A 304 -8.08 30.40 14.31
CA ALA A 304 -8.88 29.55 15.19
C ALA A 304 -8.82 28.08 14.72
N THR A 305 -7.62 27.53 14.64
CA THR A 305 -7.34 26.13 14.30
C THR A 305 -6.80 25.39 15.51
N ASP A 306 -6.91 24.07 15.51
CA ASP A 306 -6.25 23.16 16.45
C ASP A 306 -4.80 22.87 16.01
N MET A 307 -3.97 22.39 16.94
CA MET A 307 -2.58 21.99 16.66
C MET A 307 -2.49 20.95 15.53
N ALA A 308 -3.46 20.05 15.47
CA ALA A 308 -3.55 19.03 14.41
C ALA A 308 -4.06 19.57 13.07
N GLY A 309 -4.52 20.82 13.01
CA GLY A 309 -5.22 21.41 11.86
C GLY A 309 -4.33 22.17 10.89
N PHE A 310 -3.02 22.20 11.06
CA PHE A 310 -2.11 22.95 10.18
C PHE A 310 -0.73 22.31 10.07
N ALA A 311 -0.02 22.64 9.00
CA ALA A 311 1.41 22.38 8.83
C ALA A 311 2.08 23.57 8.15
N VAL A 312 3.40 23.70 8.35
CA VAL A 312 4.19 24.85 7.87
C VAL A 312 5.44 24.38 7.16
N SER A 313 5.80 25.00 6.06
CA SER A 313 7.07 24.79 5.39
C SER A 313 8.24 25.04 6.35
N LEU A 314 9.24 24.16 6.31
CA LEU A 314 10.46 24.31 7.11
C LEU A 314 11.18 25.63 6.82
N ASP A 315 11.12 26.12 5.59
CA ASP A 315 11.75 27.40 5.21
C ASP A 315 11.09 28.58 5.94
N VAL A 316 9.77 28.59 6.09
CA VAL A 316 9.06 29.59 6.90
C VAL A 316 9.50 29.54 8.36
N ILE A 317 9.66 28.34 8.92
CA ILE A 317 10.12 28.15 10.29
C ILE A 317 11.56 28.62 10.47
N ARG A 318 12.45 28.29 9.55
CA ARG A 318 13.88 28.65 9.61
C ARG A 318 14.13 30.16 9.46
N ASN A 319 13.29 30.82 8.68
CA ASN A 319 13.37 32.27 8.46
C ASN A 319 12.66 33.08 9.56
N SER A 320 12.26 32.45 10.65
CA SER A 320 11.53 33.05 11.76
C SER A 320 12.11 32.62 13.11
N THR A 321 11.88 33.46 14.12
CA THR A 321 12.18 33.15 15.54
C THR A 321 10.93 32.74 16.32
N ALA A 322 9.78 32.56 15.64
CA ALA A 322 8.51 32.21 16.27
C ALA A 322 8.61 30.93 17.12
N VAL A 323 8.02 30.97 18.30
CA VAL A 323 7.95 29.89 19.27
C VAL A 323 6.55 29.78 19.85
N PHE A 324 6.23 28.69 20.50
CA PHE A 324 4.98 28.55 21.27
C PHE A 324 5.01 29.37 22.55
N GLY A 325 6.19 29.47 23.17
CA GLY A 325 6.45 30.30 24.33
C GLY A 325 5.71 29.86 25.60
N THR A 326 5.62 30.77 26.57
CA THR A 326 5.02 30.51 27.88
C THR A 326 3.54 30.87 27.97
N SER A 327 3.04 31.70 27.04
CA SER A 327 1.65 32.15 27.03
C SER A 327 1.24 32.66 25.65
N CYS A 328 -0.05 32.62 25.36
CA CYS A 328 -0.64 33.23 24.16
C CYS A 328 -1.93 33.97 24.54
N LYS A 329 -1.83 35.23 24.92
CA LYS A 329 -2.98 36.05 25.27
C LYS A 329 -3.90 36.30 24.09
N ARG A 330 -3.35 36.56 22.89
CA ARG A 330 -4.09 36.72 21.60
C ARG A 330 -4.95 35.51 21.25
N GLY A 331 -4.49 34.31 21.60
CA GLY A 331 -5.21 33.06 21.39
C GLY A 331 -6.09 32.63 22.55
N GLY A 332 -6.23 33.43 23.61
CA GLY A 332 -6.99 33.03 24.80
C GLY A 332 -6.43 31.79 25.51
N GLY A 333 -5.12 31.55 25.38
CA GLY A 333 -4.44 30.37 25.93
C GLY A 333 -4.21 29.24 24.96
N ALA A 334 -4.66 29.36 23.68
CA ALA A 334 -4.27 28.45 22.59
C ALA A 334 -3.05 29.00 21.85
N PRO A 335 -1.97 28.25 21.69
CA PRO A 335 -0.70 28.76 21.18
C PRO A 335 -0.68 28.93 19.65
N GLU A 336 -1.56 28.27 18.92
CA GLU A 336 -1.58 28.21 17.46
C GLU A 336 -1.67 29.59 16.84
N THR A 337 -2.58 30.43 17.37
CA THR A 337 -2.75 31.82 16.90
C THR A 337 -1.46 32.63 17.04
N CYS A 338 -0.80 32.60 18.21
CA CYS A 338 0.43 33.32 18.42
C CYS A 338 1.55 32.82 17.50
N PHE A 339 1.72 31.51 17.42
CA PHE A 339 2.75 30.90 16.59
C PHE A 339 2.60 31.26 15.11
N LEU A 340 1.39 31.11 14.54
CA LEU A 340 1.14 31.42 13.14
C LEU A 340 1.26 32.92 12.83
N GLU A 341 0.85 33.79 13.75
CA GLU A 341 1.06 35.24 13.62
C GLU A 341 2.54 35.63 13.70
N ASP A 342 3.27 35.05 14.64
CA ASP A 342 4.70 35.33 14.82
C ASP A 342 5.56 34.77 13.68
N LEU A 343 5.07 33.78 12.92
CA LEU A 343 5.60 33.36 11.62
C LEU A 343 5.34 34.39 10.50
N GLY A 344 4.61 35.48 10.76
CA GLY A 344 4.26 36.51 9.77
C GLY A 344 3.15 36.10 8.80
N LEU A 345 2.35 35.07 9.13
CA LEU A 345 1.29 34.58 8.27
C LEU A 345 0.00 35.39 8.43
N LYS A 346 -0.79 35.41 7.36
CA LYS A 346 -2.18 35.92 7.34
C LYS A 346 -3.14 34.76 7.01
N PRO A 347 -4.38 34.74 7.53
CA PRO A 347 -5.34 33.69 7.22
C PRO A 347 -5.52 33.44 5.70
N GLN A 348 -5.55 34.52 4.91
CA GLN A 348 -5.72 34.47 3.46
C GLN A 348 -4.53 33.86 2.70
N GLU A 349 -3.37 33.76 3.36
CA GLU A 349 -2.16 33.14 2.79
C GLU A 349 -2.07 31.62 3.10
N LEU A 350 -3.00 31.09 3.90
CA LEU A 350 -3.06 29.66 4.19
C LEU A 350 -3.62 28.89 3.00
N GLU A 351 -3.06 27.72 2.78
CA GLU A 351 -3.47 26.79 1.73
C GLU A 351 -4.52 25.82 2.31
N PRO A 352 -5.83 25.96 1.97
CA PRO A 352 -6.86 25.07 2.49
C PRO A 352 -6.86 23.73 1.76
N PHE A 353 -6.80 22.63 2.51
CA PHE A 353 -6.85 21.25 1.99
C PHE A 353 -8.17 20.57 2.37
N GLY A 354 -8.70 19.73 1.47
CA GLY A 354 -9.94 18.97 1.68
C GLY A 354 -11.21 19.77 1.36
N PHE A 355 -11.09 20.90 0.65
CA PHE A 355 -12.21 21.76 0.24
C PHE A 355 -12.55 21.65 -1.24
N ASP A 356 -11.63 21.16 -2.07
CA ASP A 356 -11.83 20.92 -3.50
C ASP A 356 -12.55 19.57 -3.71
N VAL A 357 -13.85 19.55 -3.36
CA VAL A 357 -14.69 18.36 -3.55
C VAL A 357 -15.78 18.67 -4.57
N GLU A 358 -16.09 17.65 -5.39
CA GLU A 358 -17.25 17.66 -6.30
C GLU A 358 -18.50 18.14 -5.55
N PRO A 359 -19.39 18.93 -6.18
CA PRO A 359 -20.53 19.57 -5.52
C PRO A 359 -21.45 18.63 -4.74
N ASN A 360 -21.50 17.35 -5.12
CA ASN A 360 -22.35 16.30 -4.48
C ASN A 360 -21.56 15.36 -3.56
N ARG A 361 -20.28 15.56 -3.36
CA ARG A 361 -19.46 14.73 -2.49
C ARG A 361 -19.32 15.37 -1.11
N LYS A 362 -19.50 14.58 -0.05
CA LYS A 362 -19.25 15.03 1.32
C LYS A 362 -17.75 15.19 1.56
N LYS A 363 -17.38 16.27 2.27
CA LYS A 363 -16.01 16.45 2.77
C LYS A 363 -15.71 15.39 3.82
N GLU A 364 -14.47 14.90 3.83
CA GLU A 364 -14.01 13.88 4.76
C GLU A 364 -12.99 14.47 5.74
N LEU A 365 -13.09 14.03 6.99
CA LEU A 365 -12.06 14.30 7.99
C LEU A 365 -10.90 13.31 7.81
N VAL A 366 -9.68 13.79 8.02
CA VAL A 366 -8.46 12.97 7.93
C VAL A 366 -7.63 13.03 9.22
N VAL A 367 -8.07 13.83 10.19
CA VAL A 367 -7.47 13.93 11.53
C VAL A 367 -8.52 14.20 12.58
N TRP A 368 -8.36 13.59 13.75
CA TRP A 368 -9.24 13.74 14.90
C TRP A 368 -8.42 13.97 16.16
N HIS A 369 -8.80 14.99 16.93
CA HIS A 369 -8.27 15.22 18.27
C HIS A 369 -8.91 14.24 19.26
N THR A 370 -8.49 12.99 19.18
CA THR A 370 -8.92 11.96 20.14
C THR A 370 -8.14 12.09 21.44
N LYS A 371 -8.84 12.07 22.56
CA LYS A 371 -8.21 12.04 23.88
C LYS A 371 -8.21 10.60 24.38
N THR A 372 -7.03 10.04 24.62
CA THR A 372 -6.96 8.75 25.29
C THR A 372 -7.27 8.95 26.77
N THR A 373 -8.38 8.38 27.23
CA THR A 373 -8.75 8.44 28.63
C THR A 373 -7.77 7.64 29.47
N GLN A 374 -7.23 8.26 30.53
CA GLN A 374 -6.33 7.58 31.42
C GLN A 374 -7.03 6.40 32.11
N PHE A 375 -6.47 5.21 31.98
CA PHE A 375 -6.96 4.02 32.63
C PHE A 375 -6.86 4.16 34.17
N LYS A 376 -7.97 3.93 34.85
CA LYS A 376 -8.02 3.95 36.33
C LYS A 376 -7.69 2.55 36.84
N TYR A 377 -6.67 2.44 37.67
CA TYR A 377 -6.24 1.18 38.28
C TYR A 377 -5.83 1.40 39.75
N ASP A 378 -5.92 0.35 40.55
CA ASP A 378 -5.47 0.35 41.92
C ASP A 378 -3.94 0.22 41.98
N LYS A 379 -3.26 1.30 42.28
CA LYS A 379 -1.78 1.38 42.34
C LYS A 379 -1.16 0.40 43.35
N LYS A 380 -1.92 -0.04 44.38
CA LYS A 380 -1.42 -0.94 45.41
C LYS A 380 -1.48 -2.42 45.03
N LYS A 381 -2.24 -2.75 43.98
CA LYS A 381 -2.50 -4.14 43.54
C LYS A 381 -1.92 -4.45 42.17
N GLN A 382 -0.84 -3.75 41.77
CA GLN A 382 -0.27 -3.95 40.46
C GLN A 382 0.91 -4.93 40.53
N ASP A 383 0.73 -6.09 39.94
CA ASP A 383 1.81 -6.98 39.51
C ASP A 383 1.95 -6.87 37.99
N LEU A 384 3.12 -6.48 37.52
CA LEU A 384 3.40 -6.34 36.09
C LEU A 384 3.80 -7.69 35.45
N HIS A 385 3.93 -8.76 36.24
CA HIS A 385 4.28 -10.10 35.75
C HIS A 385 5.49 -10.13 34.80
N GLY A 386 6.44 -9.20 35.02
CA GLY A 386 7.63 -9.08 34.17
C GLY A 386 7.43 -8.26 32.88
N PHE A 387 6.21 -7.75 32.62
CA PHE A 387 5.97 -6.89 31.45
C PHE A 387 6.43 -5.45 31.73
N ASP A 388 7.10 -4.88 30.74
CA ASP A 388 7.53 -3.50 30.73
C ASP A 388 6.43 -2.64 30.08
N ILE A 389 5.79 -1.78 30.86
CA ILE A 389 4.68 -0.95 30.40
C ILE A 389 5.06 0.52 30.21
N GLU A 390 6.26 0.90 30.69
CA GLU A 390 6.82 2.27 30.55
C GLU A 390 8.34 2.32 30.66
#